data_f5849d5d2663e5681c655e7e4ae539a3
#
_entry.id   f5849d5d2663e5681c655e7e4ae539a3
#
_cell.length_a   1.000
_cell.length_b   1.000
_cell.length_c   1.000
_cell.angle_alpha   90.00
_cell.angle_beta   90.00
_cell.angle_gamma   90.00
#
_symmetry.space_group_name_H-M   'P 1'
#
loop_
_entity.id
_entity.type
_entity.pdbx_description
1 polymer ?
#
loop_
_entity_poly.entity_id
_entity_poly.type
_entity_poly.pdbx_seq_one_letter_code
_entity_poly.pdbx_strand_id
1 'polypeptide(L)'
;MDKTQITKDIRGAIKSGKLDTVRDLLVKEPEMLTWMTPFGTWLHTAAAYGHLEIIVYLINAGIDTNAQGGTFSTNALERAATKGHLDIAEYLIKQNVEIDTSEPDRNPLFAAIYGGHFEIVKLLVENNIDITIKYSGDNMKDMDAYAFAIVRGQTEIADYLKQKMDLKGTSS
;
A
#
# COMPACT_ATOMS: atom_id res chain seq x y z
N MET A 1 -15.30 -17.14 21.42
CA MET A 1 -14.52 -18.05 20.53
C MET A 1 -13.04 -17.88 20.80
N ASP A 2 -12.18 -18.88 20.55
CA ASP A 2 -10.72 -18.68 20.69
C ASP A 2 -10.25 -17.60 19.69
N LYS A 3 -9.55 -16.58 20.21
CA LYS A 3 -9.06 -15.46 19.38
C LYS A 3 -8.15 -15.92 18.25
N THR A 4 -7.43 -17.01 18.44
CA THR A 4 -6.58 -17.60 17.40
C THR A 4 -7.42 -18.13 16.24
N GLN A 5 -8.52 -18.82 16.55
CA GLN A 5 -9.39 -19.37 15.51
C GLN A 5 -10.12 -18.28 14.76
N ILE A 6 -10.71 -17.30 15.47
CA ILE A 6 -11.42 -16.19 14.80
C ILE A 6 -10.47 -15.36 13.91
N THR A 7 -9.23 -15.14 14.34
CA THR A 7 -8.19 -14.49 13.52
C THR A 7 -7.93 -15.23 12.21
N LYS A 8 -7.86 -16.58 12.27
CA LYS A 8 -7.68 -17.42 11.07
C LYS A 8 -8.90 -17.33 10.14
N ASP A 9 -10.11 -17.35 10.72
CA ASP A 9 -11.36 -17.34 9.97
C ASP A 9 -11.54 -16.00 9.26
N ILE A 10 -11.34 -14.87 9.94
CA ILE A 10 -11.40 -13.53 9.33
C ILE A 10 -10.37 -13.40 8.22
N ARG A 11 -9.11 -13.80 8.48
CA ARG A 11 -8.05 -13.74 7.47
C ARG A 11 -8.39 -14.61 6.26
N GLY A 12 -8.87 -15.83 6.48
CA GLY A 12 -9.28 -16.75 5.41
C GLY A 12 -10.41 -16.19 4.56
N ALA A 13 -11.40 -15.57 5.20
CA ALA A 13 -12.51 -14.90 4.53
C ALA A 13 -12.04 -13.72 3.68
N ILE A 14 -11.16 -12.85 4.25
CA ILE A 14 -10.58 -11.73 3.51
C ILE A 14 -9.77 -12.22 2.31
N LYS A 15 -8.86 -13.19 2.50
CA LYS A 15 -8.07 -13.75 1.40
C LYS A 15 -8.91 -14.29 0.24
N SER A 16 -10.07 -14.80 0.55
CA SER A 16 -11.01 -15.39 -0.42
C SER A 16 -12.06 -14.41 -0.96
N GLY A 17 -12.00 -13.12 -0.58
CA GLY A 17 -12.94 -12.10 -1.01
C GLY A 17 -14.38 -12.29 -0.48
N LYS A 18 -14.56 -13.03 0.62
CA LYS A 18 -15.88 -13.36 1.18
C LYS A 18 -16.38 -12.25 2.10
N LEU A 19 -16.85 -11.14 1.52
CA LEU A 19 -17.31 -9.94 2.25
C LEU A 19 -18.36 -10.28 3.32
N ASP A 20 -19.38 -11.06 2.98
CA ASP A 20 -20.45 -11.38 3.93
C ASP A 20 -19.93 -12.16 5.14
N THR A 21 -19.01 -13.10 4.91
CA THR A 21 -18.35 -13.83 6.00
C THR A 21 -17.51 -12.91 6.89
N VAL A 22 -16.77 -11.95 6.29
CA VAL A 22 -16.00 -10.94 7.04
C VAL A 22 -16.93 -10.10 7.90
N ARG A 23 -18.05 -9.64 7.32
CA ARG A 23 -19.08 -8.85 8.03
C ARG A 23 -19.66 -9.63 9.20
N ASP A 24 -20.11 -10.85 8.98
CA ASP A 24 -20.72 -11.69 10.02
C ASP A 24 -19.76 -11.95 11.19
N LEU A 25 -18.49 -12.21 10.90
CA LEU A 25 -17.47 -12.45 11.92
C LEU A 25 -17.19 -11.18 12.73
N LEU A 26 -17.06 -10.02 12.08
CA LEU A 26 -16.78 -8.75 12.76
C LEU A 26 -18.01 -8.19 13.51
N VAL A 27 -19.23 -8.54 13.10
CA VAL A 27 -20.45 -8.22 13.87
C VAL A 27 -20.54 -9.07 15.14
N LYS A 28 -20.12 -10.33 15.08
CA LYS A 28 -20.12 -11.23 16.26
C LYS A 28 -19.01 -10.93 17.26
N GLU A 29 -17.87 -10.49 16.78
CA GLU A 29 -16.66 -10.19 17.58
C GLU A 29 -16.13 -8.79 17.20
N PRO A 30 -16.83 -7.70 17.61
CA PRO A 30 -16.52 -6.34 17.17
C PRO A 30 -15.10 -5.86 17.55
N GLU A 31 -14.55 -6.36 18.65
CA GLU A 31 -13.19 -6.05 19.08
C GLU A 31 -12.12 -6.53 18.10
N MET A 32 -12.49 -7.48 17.22
CA MET A 32 -11.57 -7.97 16.19
C MET A 32 -11.37 -6.96 15.06
N LEU A 33 -12.20 -5.94 14.90
CA LEU A 33 -12.03 -4.92 13.86
C LEU A 33 -10.67 -4.23 13.95
N THR A 34 -10.24 -3.87 15.16
CA THR A 34 -8.96 -3.18 15.43
C THR A 34 -7.82 -4.13 15.78
N TRP A 35 -8.03 -5.45 15.62
CA TRP A 35 -7.04 -6.43 15.98
C TRP A 35 -5.79 -6.34 15.10
N MET A 36 -4.63 -6.13 15.72
CA MET A 36 -3.35 -6.12 15.04
C MET A 36 -2.77 -7.55 14.96
N THR A 37 -2.52 -8.00 13.76
CA THR A 37 -1.85 -9.27 13.49
C THR A 37 -0.37 -9.05 13.14
N PRO A 38 0.49 -10.09 13.15
CA PRO A 38 1.86 -9.97 12.65
C PRO A 38 1.97 -9.47 11.20
N PHE A 39 0.87 -9.52 10.43
CA PHE A 39 0.81 -9.05 9.03
C PHE A 39 0.15 -7.66 8.90
N GLY A 40 -0.12 -6.98 10.00
CA GLY A 40 -0.86 -5.72 10.07
C GLY A 40 -2.34 -5.93 10.39
N THR A 41 -3.15 -4.90 10.15
CA THR A 41 -4.61 -4.94 10.32
C THR A 41 -5.30 -5.72 9.18
N TRP A 42 -6.60 -5.87 9.28
CA TRP A 42 -7.40 -6.47 8.19
C TRP A 42 -7.36 -5.67 6.90
N LEU A 43 -7.16 -4.34 7.02
CA LEU A 43 -7.01 -3.47 5.85
C LEU A 43 -5.74 -3.83 5.05
N HIS A 44 -4.62 -4.13 5.71
CA HIS A 44 -3.40 -4.62 5.07
C HIS A 44 -3.65 -5.94 4.33
N THR A 45 -4.38 -6.85 4.98
CA THR A 45 -4.69 -8.15 4.36
C THR A 45 -5.58 -7.94 3.12
N ALA A 46 -6.64 -7.15 3.22
CA ALA A 46 -7.55 -6.89 2.11
C ALA A 46 -6.83 -6.18 0.93
N ALA A 47 -5.96 -5.20 1.23
CA ALA A 47 -5.15 -4.51 0.25
C ALA A 47 -4.15 -5.43 -0.45
N ALA A 48 -3.52 -6.36 0.27
CA ALA A 48 -2.59 -7.33 -0.31
C ALA A 48 -3.27 -8.37 -1.22
N TYR A 49 -4.55 -8.65 -1.01
CA TYR A 49 -5.31 -9.65 -1.79
C TYR A 49 -6.27 -9.04 -2.83
N GLY A 50 -6.35 -7.73 -2.96
CA GLY A 50 -7.08 -7.07 -4.03
C GLY A 50 -8.59 -7.01 -3.84
N HIS A 51 -9.10 -6.97 -2.61
CA HIS A 51 -10.53 -7.01 -2.33
C HIS A 51 -11.07 -5.62 -1.95
N LEU A 52 -11.36 -4.79 -2.96
CA LEU A 52 -11.83 -3.42 -2.77
C LEU A 52 -13.13 -3.33 -1.94
N GLU A 53 -14.09 -4.23 -2.14
CA GLU A 53 -15.34 -4.22 -1.38
C GLU A 53 -15.11 -4.45 0.12
N ILE A 54 -14.13 -5.30 0.47
CA ILE A 54 -13.75 -5.51 1.86
C ILE A 54 -13.04 -4.27 2.42
N ILE A 55 -12.17 -3.61 1.64
CA ILE A 55 -11.55 -2.33 2.01
C ILE A 55 -12.62 -1.29 2.35
N VAL A 56 -13.59 -1.11 1.46
CA VAL A 56 -14.72 -0.16 1.66
C VAL A 56 -15.49 -0.49 2.93
N TYR A 57 -15.81 -1.76 3.14
CA TYR A 57 -16.51 -2.20 4.35
C TYR A 57 -15.73 -1.90 5.62
N LEU A 58 -14.44 -2.26 5.67
CA LEU A 58 -13.57 -2.06 6.84
C LEU A 58 -13.42 -0.57 7.18
N ILE A 59 -13.24 0.29 6.18
CA ILE A 59 -13.13 1.74 6.37
C ILE A 59 -14.46 2.31 6.91
N ASN A 60 -15.59 1.92 6.34
CA ASN A 60 -16.90 2.34 6.83
C ASN A 60 -17.21 1.81 8.24
N ALA A 61 -16.64 0.68 8.64
CA ALA A 61 -16.71 0.15 9.99
C ALA A 61 -15.80 0.87 11.00
N GLY A 62 -14.94 1.80 10.54
CA GLY A 62 -14.10 2.65 11.39
C GLY A 62 -12.70 2.10 11.65
N ILE A 63 -12.17 1.21 10.79
CA ILE A 63 -10.77 0.80 10.91
C ILE A 63 -9.84 2.00 10.62
N ASP A 64 -8.73 2.09 11.38
CA ASP A 64 -7.73 3.12 11.12
C ASP A 64 -7.02 2.88 9.78
N THR A 65 -7.21 3.81 8.84
CA THR A 65 -6.63 3.75 7.49
C THR A 65 -5.12 3.99 7.49
N ASN A 66 -4.60 4.69 8.51
CA ASN A 66 -3.18 5.01 8.66
C ASN A 66 -2.45 4.05 9.61
N ALA A 67 -3.14 3.04 10.14
CA ALA A 67 -2.49 2.03 10.96
C ALA A 67 -1.30 1.41 10.24
N GLN A 68 -0.16 1.42 10.90
CA GLN A 68 1.06 0.77 10.42
C GLN A 68 1.15 -0.65 10.95
N GLY A 69 1.64 -1.57 10.14
CA GLY A 69 1.75 -2.97 10.53
C GLY A 69 2.61 -3.83 9.62
N GLY A 70 2.81 -5.08 10.03
CA GLY A 70 3.68 -6.01 9.33
C GLY A 70 5.17 -5.73 9.58
N THR A 71 6.04 -6.44 8.85
CA THR A 71 7.49 -6.45 9.08
C THR A 71 8.14 -5.06 8.94
N PHE A 72 7.67 -4.25 7.99
CA PHE A 72 8.25 -2.93 7.68
C PHE A 72 7.42 -1.76 8.23
N SER A 73 6.42 -2.04 9.07
CA SER A 73 5.51 -1.01 9.61
C SER A 73 4.91 -0.14 8.51
N THR A 74 4.40 -0.77 7.46
CA THR A 74 3.75 -0.12 6.33
C THR A 74 2.27 0.09 6.58
N ASN A 75 1.59 0.88 5.74
CA ASN A 75 0.14 0.97 5.73
C ASN A 75 -0.48 0.17 4.57
N ALA A 76 -1.80 0.23 4.43
CA ALA A 76 -2.52 -0.51 3.39
C ALA A 76 -2.22 -0.01 1.97
N LEU A 77 -1.88 1.28 1.79
CA LEU A 77 -1.53 1.86 0.48
C LEU A 77 -0.24 1.23 -0.07
N GLU A 78 0.77 1.10 0.78
CA GLU A 78 2.03 0.43 0.39
C GLU A 78 1.74 -1.02 -0.04
N ARG A 79 0.88 -1.75 0.69
CA ARG A 79 0.49 -3.12 0.33
C ARG A 79 -0.21 -3.20 -1.03
N ALA A 80 -1.14 -2.28 -1.30
CA ALA A 80 -1.81 -2.18 -2.60
C ALA A 80 -0.79 -1.87 -3.72
N ALA A 81 0.13 -0.94 -3.46
CA ALA A 81 1.17 -0.55 -4.40
C ALA A 81 2.14 -1.70 -4.72
N THR A 82 2.60 -2.44 -3.70
CA THR A 82 3.45 -3.63 -3.89
C THR A 82 2.78 -4.72 -4.73
N LYS A 83 1.46 -4.89 -4.58
CA LYS A 83 0.69 -5.97 -5.23
C LYS A 83 0.03 -5.57 -6.56
N GLY A 84 0.08 -4.30 -6.93
CA GLY A 84 -0.47 -3.81 -8.19
C GLY A 84 -1.99 -3.59 -8.19
N HIS A 85 -2.60 -3.44 -7.03
CA HIS A 85 -4.04 -3.22 -6.91
C HIS A 85 -4.36 -1.72 -7.08
N LEU A 86 -4.47 -1.28 -8.33
CA LEU A 86 -4.67 0.13 -8.71
C LEU A 86 -5.95 0.71 -8.12
N ASP A 87 -7.07 0.00 -8.23
CA ASP A 87 -8.37 0.41 -7.73
C ASP A 87 -8.37 0.67 -6.21
N ILE A 88 -7.65 -0.17 -5.46
CA ILE A 88 -7.46 -0.01 -4.02
C ILE A 88 -6.56 1.19 -3.72
N ALA A 89 -5.44 1.34 -4.44
CA ALA A 89 -4.56 2.48 -4.27
C ALA A 89 -5.29 3.81 -4.54
N GLU A 90 -6.08 3.89 -5.63
CA GLU A 90 -6.93 5.05 -5.93
C GLU A 90 -7.94 5.33 -4.81
N TYR A 91 -8.61 4.29 -4.32
CA TYR A 91 -9.59 4.44 -3.26
C TYR A 91 -8.96 4.94 -1.96
N LEU A 92 -7.83 4.35 -1.54
CA LEU A 92 -7.12 4.75 -0.32
C LEU A 92 -6.61 6.20 -0.40
N ILE A 93 -6.07 6.62 -1.55
CA ILE A 93 -5.65 8.03 -1.77
C ILE A 93 -6.86 8.97 -1.66
N LYS A 94 -8.01 8.61 -2.23
CA LYS A 94 -9.27 9.39 -2.10
C LYS A 94 -9.77 9.47 -0.65
N GLN A 95 -9.43 8.50 0.19
CA GLN A 95 -9.71 8.54 1.63
C GLN A 95 -8.66 9.34 2.43
N ASN A 96 -7.74 10.03 1.75
CA ASN A 96 -6.66 10.82 2.35
C ASN A 96 -5.74 9.98 3.25
N VAL A 97 -5.47 8.74 2.88
CA VAL A 97 -4.49 7.92 3.60
C VAL A 97 -3.11 8.59 3.53
N GLU A 98 -2.36 8.52 4.60
CA GLU A 98 -1.01 9.07 4.67
C GLU A 98 -0.07 8.35 3.69
N ILE A 99 0.69 9.15 2.91
CA ILE A 99 1.74 8.64 2.02
C ILE A 99 3.06 8.74 2.79
N ASP A 100 3.45 7.65 3.45
CA ASP A 100 4.69 7.58 4.21
C ASP A 100 5.89 7.40 3.28
N THR A 101 6.77 8.40 3.25
CA THR A 101 8.02 8.41 2.47
C THR A 101 9.26 8.48 3.35
N SER A 102 9.14 8.19 4.64
CA SER A 102 10.23 8.27 5.61
C SER A 102 11.33 7.25 5.36
N GLU A 103 10.96 6.08 4.81
CA GLU A 103 11.87 4.97 4.53
C GLU A 103 11.52 4.33 3.17
N PRO A 104 12.48 3.74 2.44
CA PRO A 104 12.22 3.13 1.15
C PRO A 104 11.17 2.01 1.20
N ASP A 105 11.20 1.20 2.27
CA ASP A 105 10.25 0.08 2.47
C ASP A 105 8.83 0.54 2.83
N ARG A 106 8.65 1.82 3.19
CA ARG A 106 7.34 2.43 3.50
C ARG A 106 6.81 3.27 2.35
N ASN A 107 7.69 3.66 1.43
CA ASN A 107 7.34 4.51 0.30
C ASN A 107 6.56 3.73 -0.76
N PRO A 108 5.26 4.04 -0.98
CA PRO A 108 4.44 3.31 -1.95
C PRO A 108 4.92 3.48 -3.41
N LEU A 109 5.69 4.54 -3.72
CA LEU A 109 6.30 4.70 -5.04
C LEU A 109 7.39 3.65 -5.27
N PHE A 110 8.27 3.43 -4.29
CA PHE A 110 9.29 2.39 -4.36
C PHE A 110 8.65 0.99 -4.40
N ALA A 111 7.58 0.78 -3.65
CA ALA A 111 6.80 -0.46 -3.68
C ALA A 111 6.21 -0.73 -5.09
N ALA A 112 5.61 0.28 -5.72
CA ALA A 112 5.07 0.17 -7.08
C ALA A 112 6.17 -0.07 -8.12
N ILE A 113 7.32 0.60 -8.01
CA ILE A 113 8.48 0.38 -8.90
C ILE A 113 9.02 -1.04 -8.72
N TYR A 114 9.16 -1.51 -7.48
CA TYR A 114 9.60 -2.87 -7.18
C TYR A 114 8.71 -3.92 -7.86
N GLY A 115 7.40 -3.72 -7.84
CA GLY A 115 6.42 -4.59 -8.49
C GLY A 115 6.26 -4.39 -10.00
N GLY A 116 6.83 -3.32 -10.57
CA GLY A 116 6.65 -2.96 -12.00
C GLY A 116 5.25 -2.43 -12.31
N HIS A 117 4.57 -1.82 -11.35
CA HIS A 117 3.18 -1.39 -11.47
C HIS A 117 3.08 0.07 -11.98
N PHE A 118 3.26 0.26 -13.29
CA PHE A 118 3.37 1.57 -13.93
C PHE A 118 2.17 2.49 -13.66
N GLU A 119 0.94 1.99 -13.72
CA GLU A 119 -0.26 2.81 -13.49
C GLU A 119 -0.32 3.34 -12.04
N ILE A 120 0.17 2.56 -11.06
CA ILE A 120 0.26 3.03 -9.67
C ILE A 120 1.37 4.08 -9.53
N VAL A 121 2.50 3.91 -10.23
CA VAL A 121 3.55 4.96 -10.29
C VAL A 121 2.97 6.26 -10.81
N LYS A 122 2.21 6.24 -11.91
CA LYS A 122 1.54 7.43 -12.45
C LYS A 122 0.57 8.04 -11.45
N LEU A 123 -0.29 7.21 -10.85
CA LEU A 123 -1.25 7.63 -9.83
C LEU A 123 -0.56 8.39 -8.69
N LEU A 124 0.53 7.84 -8.14
CA LEU A 124 1.26 8.46 -7.03
C LEU A 124 1.93 9.78 -7.45
N VAL A 125 2.53 9.82 -8.64
CA VAL A 125 3.16 11.04 -9.18
C VAL A 125 2.12 12.14 -9.44
N GLU A 126 0.95 11.80 -9.96
CA GLU A 126 -0.17 12.71 -10.17
C GLU A 126 -0.77 13.23 -8.85
N ASN A 127 -0.64 12.46 -7.76
CA ASN A 127 -0.99 12.88 -6.40
C ASN A 127 0.20 13.52 -5.66
N ASN A 128 1.17 14.06 -6.39
CA ASN A 128 2.28 14.88 -5.90
C ASN A 128 3.24 14.19 -4.93
N ILE A 129 3.42 12.87 -5.01
CA ILE A 129 4.50 12.21 -4.27
C ILE A 129 5.85 12.81 -4.68
N ASP A 130 6.73 13.02 -3.71
CA ASP A 130 8.07 13.54 -4.03
C ASP A 130 8.93 12.45 -4.65
N ILE A 131 9.18 12.57 -5.97
CA ILE A 131 9.99 11.62 -6.74
C ILE A 131 11.49 11.85 -6.61
N THR A 132 11.91 12.92 -5.90
CA THR A 132 13.32 13.31 -5.77
C THR A 132 13.96 12.84 -4.46
N ILE A 133 13.15 12.27 -3.55
CA ILE A 133 13.66 11.72 -2.28
C ILE A 133 14.69 10.63 -2.58
N LYS A 134 15.83 10.73 -1.91
CA LYS A 134 16.93 9.76 -2.02
C LYS A 134 17.08 8.99 -0.73
N TYR A 135 17.29 7.69 -0.89
CA TYR A 135 17.58 6.81 0.24
C TYR A 135 18.99 6.23 0.14
N SER A 136 19.61 6.03 1.30
CA SER A 136 20.91 5.38 1.43
C SER A 136 20.84 4.33 2.53
N GLY A 137 21.42 3.17 2.28
CA GLY A 137 21.47 2.02 3.19
C GLY A 137 22.41 0.96 2.65
N ASP A 138 22.36 -0.24 3.20
CA ASP A 138 23.30 -1.32 2.88
C ASP A 138 23.42 -1.65 1.38
N ASN A 139 22.30 -1.57 0.66
CA ASN A 139 22.21 -1.89 -0.76
C ASN A 139 21.76 -0.71 -1.65
N MET A 140 21.70 0.50 -1.08
CA MET A 140 21.26 1.71 -1.77
C MET A 140 22.19 2.87 -1.43
N LYS A 141 22.62 3.64 -2.44
CA LYS A 141 23.41 4.86 -2.22
C LYS A 141 22.80 5.99 -3.03
N ASP A 142 22.27 7.01 -2.31
CA ASP A 142 21.64 8.21 -2.88
C ASP A 142 20.62 7.88 -3.99
N MET A 143 19.83 6.82 -3.77
CA MET A 143 18.95 6.24 -4.76
C MET A 143 17.58 6.91 -4.71
N ASP A 144 17.21 7.64 -5.74
CA ASP A 144 15.87 8.16 -5.96
C ASP A 144 15.00 7.16 -6.73
N ALA A 145 13.74 7.54 -6.99
CA ALA A 145 12.79 6.68 -7.69
C ALA A 145 13.25 6.32 -9.11
N TYR A 146 13.88 7.26 -9.84
CA TYR A 146 14.41 7.01 -11.18
C TYR A 146 15.56 5.98 -11.16
N ALA A 147 16.54 6.21 -10.30
CA ALA A 147 17.68 5.29 -10.15
C ALA A 147 17.21 3.90 -9.71
N PHE A 148 16.22 3.82 -8.81
CA PHE A 148 15.64 2.56 -8.38
C PHE A 148 14.93 1.83 -9.53
N ALA A 149 14.18 2.53 -10.37
CA ALA A 149 13.54 1.95 -11.54
C ALA A 149 14.58 1.38 -12.54
N ILE A 150 15.71 2.07 -12.77
CA ILE A 150 16.80 1.56 -13.59
C ILE A 150 17.38 0.27 -13.01
N VAL A 151 17.72 0.26 -11.72
CA VAL A 151 18.29 -0.93 -11.04
C VAL A 151 17.32 -2.11 -11.08
N ARG A 152 16.01 -1.84 -11.04
CA ARG A 152 14.96 -2.87 -11.13
C ARG A 152 14.64 -3.31 -12.57
N GLY A 153 15.26 -2.70 -13.59
CA GLY A 153 15.01 -2.97 -15.00
C GLY A 153 13.64 -2.49 -15.50
N GLN A 154 13.02 -1.57 -14.79
CA GLN A 154 11.70 -1.00 -15.11
C GLN A 154 11.85 0.18 -16.06
N THR A 155 12.20 -0.09 -17.33
CA THR A 155 12.59 0.95 -18.32
C THR A 155 11.49 1.97 -18.56
N GLU A 156 10.26 1.53 -18.76
CA GLU A 156 9.11 2.41 -19.00
C GLU A 156 8.83 3.35 -17.81
N ILE A 157 8.93 2.81 -16.59
CA ILE A 157 8.80 3.60 -15.36
C ILE A 157 9.94 4.60 -15.23
N ALA A 158 11.18 4.19 -15.53
CA ALA A 158 12.34 5.07 -15.48
C ALA A 158 12.22 6.24 -16.47
N ASP A 159 11.81 5.96 -17.71
CA ASP A 159 11.62 6.99 -18.74
C ASP A 159 10.53 8.00 -18.33
N TYR A 160 9.43 7.52 -17.78
CA TYR A 160 8.36 8.37 -17.26
C TYR A 160 8.84 9.25 -16.09
N LEU A 161 9.54 8.68 -15.10
CA LEU A 161 10.06 9.43 -13.96
C LEU A 161 11.08 10.47 -14.40
N LYS A 162 11.98 10.13 -15.33
CA LYS A 162 12.94 11.08 -15.89
C LYS A 162 12.25 12.26 -16.53
N GLN A 163 11.25 12.02 -17.38
CA GLN A 163 10.46 13.09 -18.01
C GLN A 163 9.82 14.01 -16.96
N LYS A 164 9.28 13.46 -15.89
CA LYS A 164 8.67 14.25 -14.80
C LYS A 164 9.68 15.08 -14.01
N MET A 165 10.89 14.54 -13.79
CA MET A 165 11.98 15.28 -13.15
C MET A 165 12.46 16.45 -14.01
N ASP A 166 12.65 16.24 -15.33
CA ASP A 166 13.11 17.26 -16.27
C ASP A 166 12.11 18.43 -16.34
N LEU A 167 10.81 18.15 -16.35
CA LEU A 167 9.76 19.16 -16.33
C LEU A 167 9.77 20.01 -15.04
N LYS A 168 10.05 19.40 -13.88
CA LYS A 168 10.16 20.13 -12.60
C LYS A 168 11.41 21.02 -12.56
N GLY A 169 12.52 20.59 -13.14
CA GLY A 169 13.78 21.35 -13.21
C GLY A 169 13.73 22.57 -14.11
N THR A 170 12.82 22.61 -15.09
CA THR A 170 12.64 23.74 -16.02
C THR A 170 11.66 24.81 -15.53
N SER A 171 10.97 24.56 -14.41
CA SER A 171 9.95 25.46 -13.82
C SER A 171 10.45 26.24 -12.59
N SER A 172 11.77 26.20 -12.31
CA SER A 172 12.43 26.85 -11.15
C SER A 172 13.18 28.10 -11.53
#